data_02fb6dfca382e4dfb4ca9fd0565edb55
#
_entry.id   02fb6dfca382e4dfb4ca9fd0565edb55
#
_cell.length_a   1.000
_cell.length_b   1.000
_cell.length_c   1.000
_cell.angle_alpha   90.00
_cell.angle_beta   90.00
_cell.angle_gamma   90.00
#
_symmetry.space_group_name_H-M   'P 1'
#
loop_
_entity.id
_entity.type
_entity.pdbx_description
1 polymer ?
#
loop_
_entity_poly.entity_id
_entity_poly.type
_entity_poly.pdbx_seq_one_letter_code
_entity_poly.pdbx_strand_id
1 'polypeptide(L)'
;MVTHAERRRHSTAAEKIISFIKSNVVLVVAFLAAVITACIVTPDERYISYFDFKTLTCLFCTLAVICALKDISFFTIIARRIVALTGDIRRAVITIVIITFVGSMLIANDMALLTFLPLGYFVLRSSGQQKYMIFTFIMQNIGANLGGMLTPFGNPQNLYLYNKFGIPTGEFMKIMSVPFVSAIALIITCCFIFVKKEKISVQKDDEARLPLWRTVLYLVLFAFSIAIVFRSIPYYWGLVVIPAILLIADRNALRRVDYGLLMTFVCFFIFSGNMSRIEAVNHIISTLLAKNTLLVSIASCQFISNVPSAILLSEFTENYRALLYGVNIGGTGTIIASLASLITFRQYCAAEPGGAKKYLLHFSAFNFAFLIIMTVICYALL
;
A
#
# COMPACT_ATOMS: atom_id res chain seq x y z
N MET A 1 -17.41 8.97 39.53
CA MET A 1 -18.17 9.19 38.30
C MET A 1 -17.86 10.60 37.83
N VAL A 2 -16.86 10.77 36.98
CA VAL A 2 -16.57 12.02 36.28
C VAL A 2 -16.84 11.74 34.81
N THR A 3 -17.83 12.42 34.29
CA THR A 3 -18.46 12.18 32.99
C THR A 3 -17.50 12.44 31.84
N HIS A 4 -17.49 11.52 30.88
CA HIS A 4 -16.75 11.59 29.60
C HIS A 4 -17.12 12.79 28.69
N ALA A 5 -17.92 13.73 29.19
CA ALA A 5 -18.40 14.89 28.44
C ALA A 5 -17.48 16.14 28.52
N GLU A 6 -16.53 16.19 29.44
CA GLU A 6 -15.75 17.44 29.70
C GLU A 6 -14.38 17.50 29.00
N ARG A 7 -14.00 16.51 28.17
CA ARG A 7 -12.72 16.53 27.39
C ARG A 7 -12.84 17.00 25.95
N ARG A 8 -13.89 17.65 25.54
CA ARG A 8 -13.89 18.52 24.33
C ARG A 8 -13.40 19.92 24.68
N ARG A 9 -12.27 20.02 25.37
CA ARG A 9 -11.54 21.29 25.48
C ARG A 9 -11.08 21.70 24.09
N HIS A 10 -11.28 22.97 23.77
CA HIS A 10 -10.79 23.68 22.60
C HIS A 10 -9.33 23.30 22.34
N SER A 11 -9.08 22.37 21.39
CA SER A 11 -7.71 22.11 20.96
C SER A 11 -7.20 23.40 20.33
N THR A 12 -6.10 23.92 20.85
CA THR A 12 -5.48 25.12 20.30
C THR A 12 -5.13 24.91 18.82
N ALA A 13 -5.05 25.99 18.02
CA ALA A 13 -4.65 25.88 16.61
C ALA A 13 -3.33 25.13 16.49
N ALA A 14 -2.39 25.31 17.41
CA ALA A 14 -1.13 24.58 17.47
C ALA A 14 -1.31 23.08 17.67
N GLU A 15 -2.21 22.63 18.55
CA GLU A 15 -2.49 21.20 18.75
C GLU A 15 -3.11 20.55 17.51
N LYS A 16 -3.97 21.27 16.80
CA LYS A 16 -4.54 20.80 15.50
C LYS A 16 -3.46 20.65 14.43
N ILE A 17 -2.57 21.63 14.33
CA ILE A 17 -1.45 21.60 13.38
C ILE A 17 -0.50 20.44 13.72
N ILE A 18 -0.12 20.26 14.99
CA ILE A 18 0.75 19.17 15.42
C ILE A 18 0.10 17.81 15.15
N SER A 19 -1.20 17.69 15.42
CA SER A 19 -1.95 16.47 15.14
C SER A 19 -1.99 16.18 13.65
N PHE A 20 -2.23 17.19 12.79
CA PHE A 20 -2.21 17.07 11.34
C PHE A 20 -0.83 16.62 10.83
N ILE A 21 0.26 17.26 11.32
CA ILE A 21 1.64 16.88 10.94
C ILE A 21 1.93 15.44 11.34
N LYS A 22 1.56 15.03 12.56
CA LYS A 22 1.77 13.65 13.03
C LYS A 22 0.98 12.61 12.26
N SER A 23 -0.21 12.95 11.77
CA SER A 23 -1.03 12.03 10.97
C SER A 23 -0.60 11.99 9.49
N ASN A 24 0.00 13.05 8.96
CA ASN A 24 0.35 13.21 7.56
C ASN A 24 1.85 13.49 7.32
N VAL A 25 2.72 12.78 8.04
CA VAL A 25 4.19 13.04 8.00
C VAL A 25 4.72 12.97 6.57
N VAL A 26 4.31 11.98 5.79
CA VAL A 26 4.78 11.80 4.40
C VAL A 26 4.37 12.99 3.53
N LEU A 27 3.12 13.46 3.65
CA LEU A 27 2.65 14.65 2.94
C LEU A 27 3.45 15.89 3.32
N VAL A 28 3.70 16.10 4.61
CA VAL A 28 4.47 17.27 5.08
C VAL A 28 5.89 17.26 4.53
N VAL A 29 6.56 16.10 4.57
CA VAL A 29 7.92 15.94 4.02
C VAL A 29 7.91 16.17 2.50
N ALA A 30 6.94 15.59 1.78
CA ALA A 30 6.79 15.79 0.33
C ALA A 30 6.54 17.26 -0.02
N PHE A 31 5.69 17.94 0.74
CA PHE A 31 5.41 19.36 0.56
C PHE A 31 6.66 20.24 0.77
N LEU A 32 7.40 19.99 1.86
CA LEU A 32 8.65 20.72 2.12
C LEU A 32 9.69 20.47 1.03
N ALA A 33 9.84 19.23 0.56
CA ALA A 33 10.72 18.88 -0.55
C ALA A 33 10.32 19.60 -1.86
N ALA A 34 9.02 19.64 -2.17
CA ALA A 34 8.49 20.35 -3.33
C ALA A 34 8.77 21.86 -3.23
N VAL A 35 8.53 22.46 -2.07
CA VAL A 35 8.79 23.91 -1.85
C VAL A 35 10.28 24.22 -1.97
N ILE A 36 11.15 23.45 -1.32
CA ILE A 36 12.61 23.67 -1.37
C ILE A 36 13.11 23.58 -2.81
N THR A 37 12.67 22.56 -3.56
CA THR A 37 13.10 22.42 -4.97
C THR A 37 12.47 23.48 -5.89
N ALA A 38 11.28 23.98 -5.59
CA ALA A 38 10.67 25.10 -6.32
C ALA A 38 11.41 26.44 -6.09
N CYS A 39 12.10 26.60 -4.96
CA CYS A 39 12.99 27.75 -4.74
C CYS A 39 14.28 27.66 -5.58
N ILE A 40 14.70 26.45 -5.97
CA ILE A 40 15.89 26.21 -6.79
C ILE A 40 15.53 26.29 -8.28
N VAL A 41 14.44 25.63 -8.64
CA VAL A 41 13.89 25.57 -10.01
C VAL A 41 12.60 26.38 -10.01
N THR A 42 12.69 27.65 -10.43
CA THR A 42 11.54 28.56 -10.43
C THR A 42 10.37 28.01 -11.24
N PRO A 43 9.13 28.13 -10.75
CA PRO A 43 7.94 27.70 -11.47
C PRO A 43 7.82 28.35 -12.85
N ASP A 44 7.61 27.53 -13.86
CA ASP A 44 7.37 27.92 -15.25
C ASP A 44 6.26 27.05 -15.88
N GLU A 45 5.97 27.22 -17.15
CA GLU A 45 4.93 26.48 -17.89
C GLU A 45 5.16 24.97 -17.89
N ARG A 46 6.41 24.51 -17.72
CA ARG A 46 6.75 23.09 -17.67
C ARG A 46 6.23 22.39 -16.42
N TYR A 47 5.91 23.12 -15.34
CA TYR A 47 5.33 22.54 -14.14
C TYR A 47 4.03 21.77 -14.40
N ILE A 48 3.24 22.22 -15.38
CA ILE A 48 1.99 21.52 -15.76
C ILE A 48 2.28 20.12 -16.29
N SER A 49 3.40 19.93 -17.01
CA SER A 49 3.80 18.64 -17.57
C SER A 49 4.32 17.64 -16.53
N TYR A 50 4.61 18.07 -15.30
CA TYR A 50 5.02 17.17 -14.22
C TYR A 50 3.86 16.30 -13.73
N PHE A 51 2.62 16.80 -13.85
CA PHE A 51 1.45 16.13 -13.28
C PHE A 51 0.96 15.01 -14.18
N ASP A 52 0.93 13.80 -13.66
CA ASP A 52 0.21 12.68 -14.27
C ASP A 52 -1.25 12.67 -13.79
N PHE A 53 -2.09 13.47 -14.46
CA PHE A 53 -3.53 13.57 -14.16
C PHE A 53 -4.24 12.23 -14.30
N LYS A 54 -3.77 11.36 -15.19
CA LYS A 54 -4.35 10.03 -15.39
C LYS A 54 -4.13 9.16 -14.15
N THR A 55 -2.91 9.15 -13.62
CA THR A 55 -2.61 8.42 -12.37
C THR A 55 -3.40 8.98 -11.20
N LEU A 56 -3.47 10.30 -11.02
CA LEU A 56 -4.26 10.92 -9.95
C LEU A 56 -5.74 10.54 -10.04
N THR A 57 -6.30 10.57 -11.25
CA THR A 57 -7.70 10.19 -11.48
C THR A 57 -7.95 8.73 -11.19
N CYS A 58 -7.09 7.83 -11.70
CA CYS A 58 -7.21 6.40 -11.44
C CYS A 58 -7.10 6.09 -9.95
N LEU A 59 -6.14 6.71 -9.23
CA LEU A 59 -6.02 6.58 -7.77
C LEU A 59 -7.27 7.06 -7.05
N PHE A 60 -7.76 8.25 -7.38
CA PHE A 60 -8.97 8.79 -6.78
C PHE A 60 -10.17 7.85 -6.97
N CYS A 61 -10.40 7.39 -8.21
CA CYS A 61 -11.52 6.52 -8.55
C CYS A 61 -11.48 5.19 -7.81
N THR A 62 -10.32 4.52 -7.80
CA THR A 62 -10.15 3.25 -7.09
C THR A 62 -10.30 3.42 -5.58
N LEU A 63 -9.66 4.44 -4.98
CA LEU A 63 -9.76 4.72 -3.56
C LEU A 63 -11.21 5.04 -3.13
N ALA A 64 -11.96 5.83 -3.90
CA ALA A 64 -13.34 6.18 -3.59
C ALA A 64 -14.24 4.94 -3.53
N VAL A 65 -14.11 4.04 -4.50
CA VAL A 65 -14.89 2.81 -4.55
C VAL A 65 -14.47 1.82 -3.45
N ILE A 66 -13.16 1.73 -3.17
CA ILE A 66 -12.64 0.92 -2.06
C ILE A 66 -13.18 1.42 -0.71
N CYS A 67 -13.25 2.75 -0.51
CA CYS A 67 -13.88 3.32 0.68
C CYS A 67 -15.35 2.91 0.81
N ALA A 68 -16.12 2.92 -0.27
CA ALA A 68 -17.53 2.49 -0.27
C ALA A 68 -17.67 0.99 0.08
N LEU A 69 -16.84 0.11 -0.49
CA LEU A 69 -16.81 -1.32 -0.15
C LEU A 69 -16.40 -1.55 1.31
N LYS A 70 -15.47 -0.75 1.83
CA LYS A 70 -15.03 -0.80 3.22
C LYS A 70 -16.15 -0.35 4.19
N ASP A 71 -16.94 0.66 3.83
CA ASP A 71 -18.05 1.16 4.66
C ASP A 71 -19.14 0.11 4.90
N ILE A 72 -19.36 -0.79 3.94
CA ILE A 72 -20.25 -1.95 4.13
C ILE A 72 -19.52 -3.17 4.71
N SER A 73 -18.27 -3.03 5.15
CA SER A 73 -17.44 -4.10 5.72
C SER A 73 -17.25 -5.31 4.78
N PHE A 74 -17.37 -5.13 3.47
CA PHE A 74 -17.34 -6.19 2.46
C PHE A 74 -16.15 -7.14 2.62
N PHE A 75 -14.94 -6.59 2.63
CA PHE A 75 -13.70 -7.39 2.73
C PHE A 75 -13.58 -8.10 4.09
N THR A 76 -13.98 -7.43 5.18
CA THR A 76 -13.92 -7.99 6.53
C THR A 76 -14.86 -9.16 6.70
N ILE A 77 -16.11 -9.06 6.20
CA ILE A 77 -17.11 -10.12 6.30
C ILE A 77 -16.68 -11.36 5.52
N ILE A 78 -16.19 -11.16 4.26
CA ILE A 78 -15.68 -12.27 3.44
C ILE A 78 -14.49 -12.93 4.13
N ALA A 79 -13.52 -12.14 4.60
CA ALA A 79 -12.33 -12.67 5.25
C ALA A 79 -12.67 -13.47 6.53
N ARG A 80 -13.58 -12.97 7.37
CA ARG A 80 -14.04 -13.69 8.56
C ARG A 80 -14.68 -15.03 8.21
N ARG A 81 -15.55 -15.09 7.19
CA ARG A 81 -16.17 -16.34 6.73
C ARG A 81 -15.14 -17.37 6.30
N ILE A 82 -14.11 -16.94 5.52
CA ILE A 82 -13.06 -17.84 5.05
C ILE A 82 -12.23 -18.36 6.23
N VAL A 83 -11.84 -17.50 7.17
CA VAL A 83 -11.04 -17.90 8.34
C VAL A 83 -11.82 -18.83 9.28
N ALA A 84 -13.14 -18.63 9.44
CA ALA A 84 -13.98 -19.48 10.26
C ALA A 84 -14.04 -20.95 9.79
N LEU A 85 -13.63 -21.24 8.55
CA LEU A 85 -13.54 -22.62 8.02
C LEU A 85 -12.23 -23.31 8.41
N THR A 86 -11.30 -22.62 9.08
CA THR A 86 -10.01 -23.21 9.47
C THR A 86 -10.12 -23.93 10.81
N GLY A 87 -9.57 -25.15 10.88
CA GLY A 87 -9.63 -25.98 12.10
C GLY A 87 -8.35 -25.99 12.92
N ASP A 88 -7.27 -25.36 12.45
CA ASP A 88 -6.00 -25.28 13.14
C ASP A 88 -5.31 -23.93 12.91
N ILE A 89 -4.41 -23.55 13.85
CA ILE A 89 -3.77 -22.24 13.84
C ILE A 89 -2.87 -22.02 12.63
N ARG A 90 -2.17 -23.04 12.14
CA ARG A 90 -1.32 -22.90 10.94
C ARG A 90 -2.16 -22.51 9.73
N ARG A 91 -3.27 -23.24 9.50
CA ARG A 91 -4.20 -22.91 8.41
C ARG A 91 -4.81 -21.52 8.59
N ALA A 92 -5.18 -21.14 9.82
CA ALA A 92 -5.73 -19.82 10.09
C ALA A 92 -4.72 -18.71 9.74
N VAL A 93 -3.45 -18.85 10.18
CA VAL A 93 -2.38 -17.88 9.87
C VAL A 93 -2.13 -17.82 8.36
N ILE A 94 -1.97 -18.97 7.68
CA ILE A 94 -1.81 -19.01 6.22
C ILE A 94 -2.98 -18.31 5.52
N THR A 95 -4.21 -18.63 5.92
CA THR A 95 -5.42 -18.04 5.33
C THR A 95 -5.46 -16.52 5.51
N ILE A 96 -5.17 -16.01 6.70
CA ILE A 96 -5.16 -14.57 6.98
C ILE A 96 -4.06 -13.86 6.15
N VAL A 97 -2.88 -14.45 6.07
CA VAL A 97 -1.76 -13.88 5.29
C VAL A 97 -2.08 -13.91 3.79
N ILE A 98 -2.64 -14.99 3.27
CA ILE A 98 -3.06 -15.09 1.86
C ILE A 98 -4.21 -14.12 1.54
N ILE A 99 -5.19 -13.96 2.43
CA ILE A 99 -6.24 -12.96 2.27
C ILE A 99 -5.64 -11.56 2.21
N THR A 100 -4.64 -11.27 3.05
CA THR A 100 -3.94 -9.98 3.01
C THR A 100 -3.16 -9.83 1.71
N PHE A 101 -2.45 -10.86 1.25
CA PHE A 101 -1.69 -10.89 0.02
C PHE A 101 -2.57 -10.68 -1.22
N VAL A 102 -3.65 -11.45 -1.36
CA VAL A 102 -4.61 -11.30 -2.47
C VAL A 102 -5.42 -10.02 -2.33
N GLY A 103 -5.80 -9.66 -1.11
CA GLY A 103 -6.52 -8.42 -0.84
C GLY A 103 -5.74 -7.18 -1.27
N SER A 104 -4.42 -7.18 -1.09
CA SER A 104 -3.59 -6.05 -1.52
C SER A 104 -3.56 -5.84 -3.04
N MET A 105 -3.80 -6.89 -3.84
CA MET A 105 -3.99 -6.75 -5.29
C MET A 105 -5.23 -5.94 -5.64
N LEU A 106 -6.24 -5.94 -4.77
CA LEU A 106 -7.56 -5.37 -5.05
C LEU A 106 -7.74 -3.99 -4.41
N ILE A 107 -7.22 -3.79 -3.18
CA ILE A 107 -7.55 -2.63 -2.35
C ILE A 107 -6.33 -1.80 -1.92
N ALA A 108 -5.20 -1.99 -2.56
CA ALA A 108 -3.88 -1.47 -2.20
C ALA A 108 -3.34 -2.00 -0.86
N ASN A 109 -2.01 -2.00 -0.71
CA ASN A 109 -1.30 -2.60 0.42
C ASN A 109 -1.69 -2.00 1.78
N ASP A 110 -1.79 -0.68 1.88
CA ASP A 110 -2.10 0.02 3.13
C ASP A 110 -3.53 -0.27 3.60
N MET A 111 -4.48 -0.26 2.66
CA MET A 111 -5.89 -0.55 2.95
C MET A 111 -6.11 -2.03 3.28
N ALA A 112 -5.36 -2.94 2.65
CA ALA A 112 -5.39 -4.36 2.98
C ALA A 112 -4.94 -4.59 4.44
N LEU A 113 -3.87 -3.94 4.88
CA LEU A 113 -3.40 -4.05 6.27
C LEU A 113 -4.38 -3.44 7.26
N LEU A 114 -4.91 -2.25 6.99
CA LEU A 114 -5.92 -1.63 7.86
C LEU A 114 -7.18 -2.50 8.00
N THR A 115 -7.48 -3.34 7.00
CA THR A 115 -8.64 -4.24 6.99
C THR A 115 -8.35 -5.57 7.66
N PHE A 116 -7.20 -6.19 7.38
CA PHE A 116 -6.95 -7.59 7.74
C PHE A 116 -6.01 -7.77 8.95
N LEU A 117 -5.22 -6.76 9.38
CA LEU A 117 -4.46 -6.86 10.64
C LEU A 117 -5.38 -7.02 11.87
N PRO A 118 -6.49 -6.25 11.99
CA PRO A 118 -7.43 -6.45 13.09
C PRO A 118 -8.03 -7.86 13.10
N LEU A 119 -8.25 -8.48 11.93
CA LEU A 119 -8.71 -9.87 11.85
C LEU A 119 -7.65 -10.85 12.38
N GLY A 120 -6.39 -10.67 11.97
CA GLY A 120 -5.27 -11.46 12.49
C GLY A 120 -5.15 -11.36 14.02
N TYR A 121 -5.23 -10.14 14.54
CA TYR A 121 -5.25 -9.89 15.98
C TYR A 121 -6.40 -10.63 16.68
N PHE A 122 -7.63 -10.46 16.18
CA PHE A 122 -8.82 -11.09 16.76
C PHE A 122 -8.69 -12.61 16.79
N VAL A 123 -8.31 -13.24 15.68
CA VAL A 123 -8.18 -14.69 15.58
C VAL A 123 -7.13 -15.23 16.53
N LEU A 124 -5.95 -14.61 16.58
CA LEU A 124 -4.87 -15.06 17.47
C LEU A 124 -5.21 -14.86 18.95
N ARG A 125 -5.91 -13.78 19.29
CA ARG A 125 -6.29 -13.48 20.67
C ARG A 125 -7.43 -14.38 21.15
N SER A 126 -8.48 -14.55 20.34
CA SER A 126 -9.64 -15.40 20.70
C SER A 126 -9.28 -16.88 20.80
N SER A 127 -8.28 -17.34 20.05
CA SER A 127 -7.78 -18.73 20.10
C SER A 127 -6.65 -18.96 21.11
N GLY A 128 -6.23 -17.94 21.88
CA GLY A 128 -5.13 -18.06 22.86
C GLY A 128 -3.74 -18.23 22.22
N GLN A 129 -3.57 -17.85 20.94
CA GLN A 129 -2.36 -18.09 20.17
C GLN A 129 -1.51 -16.82 19.92
N GLN A 130 -1.49 -15.90 20.88
CA GLN A 130 -0.77 -14.60 20.80
C GLN A 130 0.74 -14.79 20.54
N LYS A 131 1.32 -15.96 20.85
CA LYS A 131 2.73 -16.28 20.56
C LYS A 131 3.09 -16.12 19.07
N TYR A 132 2.12 -16.24 18.16
CA TYR A 132 2.30 -16.06 16.72
C TYR A 132 2.02 -14.65 16.21
N MET A 133 1.68 -13.69 17.09
CA MET A 133 1.23 -12.36 16.66
C MET A 133 2.31 -11.60 15.89
N ILE A 134 3.55 -11.55 16.41
CA ILE A 134 4.68 -10.90 15.72
C ILE A 134 4.86 -11.48 14.32
N PHE A 135 4.95 -12.81 14.24
CA PHE A 135 5.16 -13.51 12.97
C PHE A 135 4.02 -13.24 11.98
N THR A 136 2.77 -13.37 12.41
CA THR A 136 1.60 -13.17 11.55
C THR A 136 1.53 -11.75 11.03
N PHE A 137 1.75 -10.74 11.88
CA PHE A 137 1.74 -9.34 11.47
C PHE A 137 2.85 -9.02 10.47
N ILE A 138 4.06 -9.58 10.67
CA ILE A 138 5.17 -9.42 9.73
C ILE A 138 4.83 -10.10 8.39
N MET A 139 4.28 -11.32 8.39
CA MET A 139 3.89 -12.00 7.15
C MET A 139 2.74 -11.29 6.44
N GLN A 140 1.76 -10.71 7.17
CA GLN A 140 0.74 -9.86 6.57
C GLN A 140 1.34 -8.59 5.95
N ASN A 141 2.32 -7.96 6.61
CA ASN A 141 3.04 -6.80 6.07
C ASN A 141 3.79 -7.14 4.78
N ILE A 142 4.60 -8.20 4.79
CA ILE A 142 5.31 -8.66 3.59
C ILE A 142 4.30 -9.06 2.51
N GLY A 143 3.23 -9.77 2.91
CA GLY A 143 2.15 -10.16 2.03
C GLY A 143 1.44 -8.97 1.38
N ALA A 144 1.18 -7.90 2.12
CA ALA A 144 0.57 -6.70 1.55
C ALA A 144 1.50 -5.98 0.57
N ASN A 145 2.80 -5.83 0.91
CA ASN A 145 3.77 -5.18 0.03
C ASN A 145 4.01 -5.96 -1.27
N LEU A 146 4.20 -7.27 -1.17
CA LEU A 146 4.53 -8.10 -2.33
C LEU A 146 3.29 -8.61 -3.08
N GLY A 147 2.12 -8.70 -2.44
CA GLY A 147 0.89 -9.14 -3.07
C GLY A 147 0.35 -8.14 -4.09
N GLY A 148 0.41 -6.84 -3.78
CA GLY A 148 -0.07 -5.79 -4.68
C GLY A 148 0.75 -5.61 -5.96
N MET A 149 1.88 -6.33 -6.14
CA MET A 149 2.76 -6.11 -7.28
C MET A 149 2.20 -6.64 -8.62
N LEU A 150 1.31 -7.63 -8.61
CA LEU A 150 0.86 -8.29 -9.84
C LEU A 150 -0.02 -7.41 -10.73
N THR A 151 -0.80 -6.51 -10.13
CA THR A 151 -1.74 -5.66 -10.86
C THR A 151 -1.30 -4.19 -10.83
N PRO A 152 -1.58 -3.42 -11.90
CA PRO A 152 -1.24 -1.99 -11.93
C PRO A 152 -1.92 -1.19 -10.81
N PHE A 153 -3.12 -1.59 -10.38
CA PHE A 153 -3.89 -0.89 -9.34
C PHE A 153 -3.67 -1.45 -7.91
N GLY A 154 -2.89 -2.52 -7.76
CA GLY A 154 -2.60 -3.12 -6.46
C GLY A 154 -1.74 -2.25 -5.55
N ASN A 155 -0.89 -1.39 -6.14
CA ASN A 155 -0.05 -0.45 -5.39
C ASN A 155 0.04 0.89 -6.13
N PRO A 156 0.10 2.04 -5.43
CA PRO A 156 0.19 3.35 -6.06
C PRO A 156 1.40 3.53 -6.99
N GLN A 157 2.58 3.01 -6.60
CA GLN A 157 3.79 3.06 -7.44
C GLN A 157 3.64 2.28 -8.74
N ASN A 158 2.92 1.16 -8.71
CA ASN A 158 2.65 0.36 -9.91
C ASN A 158 1.75 1.10 -10.88
N LEU A 159 0.69 1.70 -10.38
CA LEU A 159 -0.24 2.49 -11.20
C LEU A 159 0.48 3.65 -11.87
N TYR A 160 1.34 4.34 -11.12
CA TYR A 160 2.14 5.44 -11.65
C TYR A 160 3.08 4.96 -12.76
N LEU A 161 3.94 3.95 -12.50
CA LEU A 161 4.89 3.46 -13.50
C LEU A 161 4.19 2.85 -14.72
N TYR A 162 3.09 2.15 -14.52
CA TYR A 162 2.25 1.62 -15.59
C TYR A 162 1.76 2.73 -16.52
N ASN A 163 1.32 3.87 -15.97
CA ASN A 163 0.87 5.02 -16.75
C ASN A 163 2.04 5.81 -17.36
N LYS A 164 3.07 6.11 -16.57
CA LYS A 164 4.26 6.90 -16.97
C LYS A 164 4.93 6.30 -18.20
N PHE A 165 5.21 5.00 -18.18
CA PHE A 165 5.88 4.30 -19.30
C PHE A 165 4.91 3.70 -20.33
N GLY A 166 3.62 3.90 -20.17
CA GLY A 166 2.64 3.36 -21.13
C GLY A 166 2.63 1.83 -21.27
N ILE A 167 3.06 1.11 -20.22
CA ILE A 167 3.28 -0.34 -20.27
C ILE A 167 1.96 -1.07 -20.66
N PRO A 168 1.97 -1.99 -21.63
CA PRO A 168 0.81 -2.84 -21.90
C PRO A 168 0.43 -3.71 -20.71
N THR A 169 -0.86 -3.85 -20.41
CA THR A 169 -1.34 -4.59 -19.23
C THR A 169 -0.80 -6.02 -19.16
N GLY A 170 -0.83 -6.74 -20.29
CA GLY A 170 -0.32 -8.12 -20.36
C GLY A 170 1.18 -8.21 -20.10
N GLU A 171 1.96 -7.23 -20.57
CA GLU A 171 3.39 -7.13 -20.33
C GLU A 171 3.68 -6.83 -18.86
N PHE A 172 2.97 -5.86 -18.26
CA PHE A 172 3.10 -5.57 -16.84
C PHE A 172 2.89 -6.81 -15.98
N MET A 173 1.78 -7.53 -16.20
CA MET A 173 1.46 -8.74 -15.45
C MET A 173 2.48 -9.87 -15.71
N LYS A 174 2.99 -10.00 -16.93
CA LYS A 174 4.04 -10.97 -17.27
C LYS A 174 5.34 -10.67 -16.53
N ILE A 175 5.77 -9.41 -16.51
CA ILE A 175 6.96 -8.97 -15.76
C ILE A 175 6.81 -9.34 -14.28
N MET A 176 5.69 -9.01 -13.65
CA MET A 176 5.48 -9.17 -12.22
C MET A 176 5.07 -10.59 -11.79
N SER A 177 4.71 -11.49 -12.73
CA SER A 177 4.20 -12.84 -12.41
C SER A 177 5.19 -13.71 -11.64
N VAL A 178 6.45 -13.77 -12.08
CA VAL A 178 7.46 -14.62 -11.43
C VAL A 178 7.81 -14.12 -10.02
N PRO A 179 8.11 -12.83 -9.79
CA PRO A 179 8.29 -12.30 -8.44
C PRO A 179 7.07 -12.54 -7.54
N PHE A 180 5.85 -12.37 -8.07
CA PHE A 180 4.61 -12.60 -7.34
C PHE A 180 4.45 -14.05 -6.86
N VAL A 181 4.64 -15.02 -7.77
CA VAL A 181 4.57 -16.45 -7.42
C VAL A 181 5.68 -16.84 -6.44
N SER A 182 6.88 -16.30 -6.62
CA SER A 182 7.99 -16.53 -5.70
C SER A 182 7.70 -15.97 -4.30
N ALA A 183 7.12 -14.77 -4.22
CA ALA A 183 6.76 -14.15 -2.94
C ALA A 183 5.73 -14.98 -2.17
N ILE A 184 4.64 -15.43 -2.83
CA ILE A 184 3.61 -16.24 -2.16
C ILE A 184 4.17 -17.60 -1.73
N ALA A 185 5.02 -18.24 -2.54
CA ALA A 185 5.67 -19.50 -2.20
C ALA A 185 6.57 -19.36 -0.95
N LEU A 186 7.38 -18.30 -0.89
CA LEU A 186 8.22 -17.99 0.27
C LEU A 186 7.39 -17.73 1.53
N ILE A 187 6.32 -16.93 1.43
CA ILE A 187 5.42 -16.64 2.56
C ILE A 187 4.79 -17.91 3.10
N ILE A 188 4.25 -18.76 2.21
CA ILE A 188 3.63 -20.03 2.61
C ILE A 188 4.67 -20.94 3.27
N THR A 189 5.86 -21.06 2.70
CA THR A 189 6.96 -21.84 3.27
C THR A 189 7.33 -21.34 4.68
N CYS A 190 7.46 -20.04 4.89
CA CYS A 190 7.69 -19.47 6.22
C CYS A 190 6.55 -19.83 7.19
N CYS A 191 5.29 -19.77 6.77
CA CYS A 191 4.16 -20.13 7.61
C CYS A 191 4.22 -21.63 8.02
N PHE A 192 4.63 -22.52 7.13
CA PHE A 192 4.81 -23.93 7.45
C PHE A 192 5.94 -24.19 8.45
N ILE A 193 7.04 -23.45 8.34
CA ILE A 193 8.22 -23.60 9.20
C ILE A 193 7.95 -23.04 10.61
N PHE A 194 7.39 -21.82 10.69
CA PHE A 194 7.32 -21.07 11.95
C PHE A 194 6.01 -21.25 12.73
N VAL A 195 4.95 -21.78 12.12
CA VAL A 195 3.67 -22.01 12.80
C VAL A 195 3.39 -23.49 12.96
N LYS A 196 3.26 -23.96 14.20
CA LYS A 196 2.93 -25.35 14.50
C LYS A 196 1.44 -25.63 14.22
N LYS A 197 1.11 -26.89 13.88
CA LYS A 197 -0.27 -27.32 13.69
C LYS A 197 -0.89 -27.63 15.05
N GLU A 198 -1.71 -26.73 15.57
CA GLU A 198 -2.42 -26.87 16.83
C GLU A 198 -3.92 -26.63 16.57
N LYS A 199 -4.81 -27.48 17.09
CA LYS A 199 -6.25 -27.30 16.91
C LYS A 199 -6.73 -26.03 17.62
N ILE A 200 -7.59 -25.26 16.95
CA ILE A 200 -8.25 -24.08 17.51
C ILE A 200 -9.74 -24.13 17.20
N SER A 201 -10.55 -23.51 18.07
CA SER A 201 -11.93 -23.16 17.75
C SER A 201 -11.98 -21.65 17.54
N VAL A 202 -12.29 -21.22 16.32
CA VAL A 202 -12.57 -19.82 16.03
C VAL A 202 -14.03 -19.56 16.33
N GLN A 203 -14.32 -18.62 17.23
CA GLN A 203 -15.70 -18.20 17.48
C GLN A 203 -16.34 -17.73 16.18
N LYS A 204 -17.47 -18.36 15.83
CA LYS A 204 -18.32 -17.85 14.75
C LYS A 204 -19.02 -16.61 15.30
N ASP A 205 -18.63 -15.44 14.84
CA ASP A 205 -19.39 -14.21 15.09
C ASP A 205 -20.74 -14.29 14.37
N ASP A 206 -21.76 -13.64 14.95
CA ASP A 206 -23.07 -13.50 14.34
C ASP A 206 -22.93 -12.93 12.93
N GLU A 207 -23.62 -13.56 11.98
CA GLU A 207 -23.48 -13.28 10.54
C GLU A 207 -23.92 -11.85 10.20
N ALA A 208 -22.98 -10.91 10.18
CA ALA A 208 -23.20 -9.62 9.55
C ALA A 208 -23.53 -9.84 8.07
N ARG A 209 -24.75 -9.44 7.67
CA ARG A 209 -25.24 -9.59 6.29
C ARG A 209 -24.78 -8.40 5.45
N LEU A 210 -24.25 -8.68 4.27
CA LEU A 210 -23.94 -7.65 3.30
C LEU A 210 -25.23 -7.04 2.72
N PRO A 211 -25.38 -5.70 2.66
CA PRO A 211 -26.51 -5.08 2.00
C PRO A 211 -26.41 -5.31 0.48
N LEU A 212 -27.26 -6.18 -0.07
CA LEU A 212 -27.12 -6.72 -1.42
C LEU A 212 -27.01 -5.63 -2.50
N TRP A 213 -27.90 -4.64 -2.48
CA TRP A 213 -27.92 -3.59 -3.51
C TRP A 213 -26.63 -2.72 -3.51
N ARG A 214 -26.15 -2.33 -2.30
CA ARG A 214 -24.88 -1.59 -2.17
C ARG A 214 -23.68 -2.42 -2.60
N THR A 215 -23.67 -3.69 -2.24
CA THR A 215 -22.62 -4.62 -2.63
C THR A 215 -22.52 -4.73 -4.14
N VAL A 216 -23.65 -4.96 -4.83
CA VAL A 216 -23.67 -5.05 -6.29
C VAL A 216 -23.26 -3.74 -6.93
N LEU A 217 -23.80 -2.61 -6.48
CA LEU A 217 -23.46 -1.29 -6.99
C LEU A 217 -21.96 -1.01 -6.87
N TYR A 218 -21.37 -1.24 -5.69
CA TYR A 218 -19.97 -0.95 -5.45
C TYR A 218 -19.04 -1.91 -6.19
N LEU A 219 -19.43 -3.17 -6.39
CA LEU A 219 -18.68 -4.11 -7.23
C LEU A 219 -18.72 -3.71 -8.71
N VAL A 220 -19.85 -3.21 -9.21
CA VAL A 220 -19.94 -2.66 -10.57
C VAL A 220 -19.06 -1.42 -10.72
N LEU A 221 -19.10 -0.50 -9.75
CA LEU A 221 -18.21 0.68 -9.75
C LEU A 221 -16.73 0.27 -9.64
N PHE A 222 -16.43 -0.79 -8.90
CA PHE A 222 -15.08 -1.34 -8.81
C PHE A 222 -14.61 -1.89 -10.16
N ALA A 223 -15.41 -2.71 -10.81
CA ALA A 223 -15.13 -3.19 -12.16
C ALA A 223 -14.96 -2.04 -13.17
N PHE A 224 -15.78 -1.00 -13.06
CA PHE A 224 -15.65 0.21 -13.87
C PHE A 224 -14.32 0.94 -13.60
N SER A 225 -13.92 1.11 -12.33
CA SER A 225 -12.63 1.73 -11.99
C SER A 225 -11.44 0.92 -12.52
N ILE A 226 -11.51 -0.41 -12.47
CA ILE A 226 -10.49 -1.30 -13.05
C ILE A 226 -10.43 -1.16 -14.58
N ALA A 227 -11.58 -1.08 -15.27
CA ALA A 227 -11.63 -0.86 -16.71
C ALA A 227 -10.96 0.46 -17.12
N ILE A 228 -11.08 1.51 -16.30
CA ILE A 228 -10.38 2.78 -16.49
C ILE A 228 -8.87 2.59 -16.33
N VAL A 229 -8.41 1.89 -15.28
CA VAL A 229 -6.98 1.61 -15.08
C VAL A 229 -6.41 0.83 -16.26
N PHE A 230 -7.12 -0.17 -16.77
CA PHE A 230 -6.73 -0.96 -17.94
C PHE A 230 -6.88 -0.23 -19.27
N ARG A 231 -7.21 1.08 -19.23
CA ARG A 231 -7.35 1.96 -20.41
C ARG A 231 -8.45 1.53 -21.39
N SER A 232 -9.37 0.66 -20.96
CA SER A 232 -10.55 0.28 -21.75
C SER A 232 -11.58 1.40 -21.81
N ILE A 233 -11.56 2.30 -20.80
CA ILE A 233 -12.44 3.46 -20.70
C ILE A 233 -11.56 4.69 -20.43
N PRO A 234 -11.80 5.83 -21.09
CA PRO A 234 -11.07 7.05 -20.85
C PRO A 234 -11.20 7.53 -19.39
N TYR A 235 -10.11 7.96 -18.78
CA TYR A 235 -10.02 8.26 -17.34
C TYR A 235 -10.96 9.39 -16.89
N TYR A 236 -11.27 10.36 -17.74
CA TYR A 236 -12.16 11.47 -17.41
C TYR A 236 -13.59 11.02 -17.08
N TRP A 237 -14.07 9.88 -17.64
CA TRP A 237 -15.35 9.30 -17.24
C TRP A 237 -15.35 8.86 -15.77
N GLY A 238 -14.20 8.45 -15.25
CA GLY A 238 -14.07 8.11 -13.83
C GLY A 238 -14.38 9.28 -12.92
N LEU A 239 -13.90 10.49 -13.26
CA LEU A 239 -14.14 11.71 -12.48
C LEU A 239 -15.60 12.17 -12.51
N VAL A 240 -16.37 11.76 -13.49
CA VAL A 240 -17.79 12.11 -13.60
C VAL A 240 -18.67 11.04 -12.96
N VAL A 241 -18.54 9.79 -13.42
CA VAL A 241 -19.45 8.70 -13.07
C VAL A 241 -19.32 8.28 -11.60
N ILE A 242 -18.08 8.03 -11.14
CA ILE A 242 -17.88 7.51 -9.78
C ILE A 242 -18.29 8.51 -8.70
N PRO A 243 -17.84 9.77 -8.73
CA PRO A 243 -18.31 10.76 -7.76
C PRO A 243 -19.81 11.03 -7.84
N ALA A 244 -20.40 11.11 -9.04
CA ALA A 244 -21.84 11.37 -9.21
C ALA A 244 -22.67 10.26 -8.54
N ILE A 245 -22.33 8.98 -8.78
CA ILE A 245 -23.04 7.85 -8.17
C ILE A 245 -22.82 7.82 -6.66
N LEU A 246 -21.57 8.00 -6.19
CA LEU A 246 -21.26 7.97 -4.76
C LEU A 246 -21.83 9.18 -4.00
N LEU A 247 -21.98 10.35 -4.63
CA LEU A 247 -22.68 11.49 -4.02
C LEU A 247 -24.12 11.17 -3.66
N ILE A 248 -24.76 10.32 -4.45
CA ILE A 248 -26.16 9.90 -4.23
C ILE A 248 -26.21 8.69 -3.27
N ALA A 249 -25.39 7.68 -3.54
CA ALA A 249 -25.44 6.39 -2.83
C ALA A 249 -24.69 6.38 -1.49
N ASP A 250 -23.54 7.07 -1.41
CA ASP A 250 -22.68 7.08 -0.22
C ASP A 250 -21.69 8.27 -0.20
N ARG A 251 -22.17 9.42 0.24
CA ARG A 251 -21.34 10.63 0.38
C ARG A 251 -20.15 10.45 1.35
N ASN A 252 -20.30 9.54 2.31
CA ASN A 252 -19.25 9.31 3.30
C ASN A 252 -18.04 8.62 2.67
N ALA A 253 -18.23 7.75 1.68
CA ALA A 253 -17.13 7.13 0.96
C ALA A 253 -16.21 8.18 0.32
N LEU A 254 -16.77 9.20 -0.33
CA LEU A 254 -15.99 10.31 -0.90
C LEU A 254 -15.24 11.12 0.15
N ARG A 255 -15.84 11.35 1.33
CA ARG A 255 -15.17 12.09 2.43
C ARG A 255 -14.01 11.31 3.05
N ARG A 256 -14.02 9.98 2.94
CA ARG A 256 -13.00 9.08 3.50
C ARG A 256 -11.89 8.71 2.51
N VAL A 257 -11.96 9.20 1.28
CA VAL A 257 -10.85 9.08 0.32
C VAL A 257 -9.59 9.66 0.96
N ASP A 258 -8.47 8.97 0.79
CA ASP A 258 -7.18 9.47 1.25
C ASP A 258 -6.66 10.59 0.33
N TYR A 259 -7.21 11.79 0.56
CA TYR A 259 -6.76 13.00 -0.14
C TYR A 259 -5.32 13.36 0.23
N GLY A 260 -4.84 12.93 1.41
CA GLY A 260 -3.44 13.09 1.81
C GLY A 260 -2.49 12.36 0.87
N LEU A 261 -2.83 11.14 0.50
CA LEU A 261 -2.08 10.37 -0.50
C LEU A 261 -2.07 11.08 -1.86
N LEU A 262 -3.22 11.55 -2.35
CA LEU A 262 -3.30 12.26 -3.64
C LEU A 262 -2.44 13.54 -3.64
N MET A 263 -2.52 14.34 -2.57
CA MET A 263 -1.69 15.54 -2.42
C MET A 263 -0.20 15.20 -2.29
N THR A 264 0.14 14.08 -1.68
CA THR A 264 1.51 13.58 -1.62
C THR A 264 2.05 13.29 -3.01
N PHE A 265 1.26 12.69 -3.90
CA PHE A 265 1.64 12.49 -5.30
C PHE A 265 1.87 13.83 -6.03
N VAL A 266 0.98 14.80 -5.84
CA VAL A 266 1.13 16.15 -6.42
C VAL A 266 2.47 16.78 -5.97
N CYS A 267 2.79 16.71 -4.68
CA CYS A 267 4.04 17.22 -4.16
C CYS A 267 5.26 16.47 -4.72
N PHE A 268 5.19 15.15 -4.84
CA PHE A 268 6.28 14.36 -5.41
C PHE A 268 6.46 14.59 -6.91
N PHE A 269 5.40 14.86 -7.66
CA PHE A 269 5.52 15.25 -9.07
C PHE A 269 6.31 16.56 -9.22
N ILE A 270 6.01 17.58 -8.40
CA ILE A 270 6.76 18.83 -8.38
C ILE A 270 8.22 18.58 -8.00
N PHE A 271 8.44 17.86 -6.90
CA PHE A 271 9.78 17.53 -6.41
C PHE A 271 10.60 16.81 -7.47
N SER A 272 10.07 15.74 -8.05
CA SER A 272 10.75 14.89 -9.03
C SER A 272 11.03 15.64 -10.33
N GLY A 273 10.04 16.39 -10.85
CA GLY A 273 10.22 17.22 -12.03
C GLY A 273 11.29 18.29 -11.85
N ASN A 274 11.35 18.93 -10.67
CA ASN A 274 12.41 19.88 -10.36
C ASN A 274 13.78 19.20 -10.25
N MET A 275 13.85 18.06 -9.56
CA MET A 275 15.10 17.30 -9.42
C MET A 275 15.69 16.87 -10.77
N SER A 276 14.85 16.51 -11.74
CA SER A 276 15.29 16.13 -13.09
C SER A 276 15.88 17.30 -13.87
N ARG A 277 15.56 18.54 -13.52
CA ARG A 277 16.07 19.77 -14.15
C ARG A 277 17.37 20.28 -13.51
N ILE A 278 17.77 19.76 -12.36
CA ILE A 278 19.04 20.10 -11.70
C ILE A 278 20.14 19.22 -12.33
N GLU A 279 21.01 19.81 -13.14
CA GLU A 279 22.00 19.09 -13.95
C GLU A 279 22.88 18.15 -13.12
N ALA A 280 23.41 18.62 -11.98
CA ALA A 280 24.22 17.80 -11.08
C ALA A 280 23.47 16.56 -10.55
N VAL A 281 22.20 16.73 -10.19
CA VAL A 281 21.33 15.64 -9.71
C VAL A 281 21.03 14.66 -10.83
N ASN A 282 20.67 15.20 -12.01
CA ASN A 282 20.40 14.40 -13.19
C ASN A 282 21.61 13.51 -13.53
N HIS A 283 22.80 14.10 -13.60
CA HIS A 283 24.02 13.35 -13.91
C HIS A 283 24.32 12.24 -12.89
N ILE A 284 24.20 12.53 -11.60
CA ILE A 284 24.48 11.55 -10.53
C ILE A 284 23.48 10.40 -10.58
N ILE A 285 22.16 10.72 -10.57
CA ILE A 285 21.13 9.69 -10.50
C ILE A 285 21.11 8.84 -11.78
N SER A 286 21.20 9.46 -12.97
CA SER A 286 21.23 8.73 -14.24
C SER A 286 22.46 7.82 -14.33
N THR A 287 23.64 8.28 -13.87
CA THR A 287 24.85 7.46 -13.85
C THR A 287 24.70 6.25 -12.92
N LEU A 288 24.12 6.42 -11.74
CA LEU A 288 23.85 5.32 -10.80
C LEU A 288 22.86 4.31 -11.38
N LEU A 289 21.75 4.81 -11.95
CA LEU A 289 20.73 3.95 -12.57
C LEU A 289 21.24 3.22 -13.80
N ALA A 290 22.08 3.84 -14.61
CA ALA A 290 22.74 3.19 -15.75
C ALA A 290 23.63 2.01 -15.33
N LYS A 291 24.27 2.09 -14.14
CA LYS A 291 25.05 0.98 -13.59
C LYS A 291 24.18 -0.18 -13.15
N ASN A 292 23.12 0.08 -12.37
CA ASN A 292 22.20 -0.96 -11.89
C ASN A 292 20.88 -0.35 -11.40
N THR A 293 19.90 -0.25 -12.28
CA THR A 293 18.58 0.31 -11.96
C THR A 293 17.88 -0.46 -10.82
N LEU A 294 17.99 -1.80 -10.80
CA LEU A 294 17.33 -2.62 -9.76
C LEU A 294 17.88 -2.29 -8.36
N LEU A 295 19.20 -2.35 -8.17
CA LEU A 295 19.81 -2.13 -6.85
C LEU A 295 19.66 -0.69 -6.37
N VAL A 296 19.79 0.29 -7.27
CA VAL A 296 19.58 1.71 -6.95
C VAL A 296 18.14 1.96 -6.51
N SER A 297 17.16 1.35 -7.20
CA SER A 297 15.75 1.45 -6.82
C SER A 297 15.45 0.84 -5.47
N ILE A 298 15.98 -0.36 -5.20
CA ILE A 298 15.87 -1.02 -3.89
C ILE A 298 16.47 -0.13 -2.80
N ALA A 299 17.70 0.35 -3.01
CA ALA A 299 18.38 1.21 -2.04
C ALA A 299 17.58 2.51 -1.78
N SER A 300 17.12 3.17 -2.82
CA SER A 300 16.28 4.38 -2.70
C SER A 300 15.06 4.14 -1.82
N CYS A 301 14.35 3.02 -2.00
CA CYS A 301 13.18 2.66 -1.18
C CYS A 301 13.49 2.59 0.32
N GLN A 302 14.70 2.18 0.70
CA GLN A 302 15.09 2.05 2.10
C GLN A 302 15.19 3.41 2.83
N PHE A 303 15.33 4.50 2.09
CA PHE A 303 15.47 5.86 2.64
C PHE A 303 14.24 6.73 2.46
N ILE A 304 13.60 6.68 1.27
CA ILE A 304 12.51 7.59 0.92
C ILE A 304 11.18 6.89 0.64
N SER A 305 11.08 5.56 0.88
CA SER A 305 9.91 4.73 0.59
C SER A 305 9.73 4.41 -0.91
N ASN A 306 8.96 3.35 -1.20
CA ASN A 306 8.78 2.81 -2.55
C ASN A 306 8.03 3.76 -3.51
N VAL A 307 6.96 4.43 -3.06
CA VAL A 307 6.18 5.34 -3.92
C VAL A 307 7.00 6.57 -4.34
N PRO A 308 7.63 7.32 -3.43
CA PRO A 308 8.52 8.43 -3.81
C PRO A 308 9.68 7.98 -4.70
N SER A 309 10.27 6.81 -4.42
CA SER A 309 11.35 6.25 -5.24
C SER A 309 10.90 5.97 -6.67
N ALA A 310 9.69 5.42 -6.85
CA ALA A 310 9.13 5.19 -8.18
C ALA A 310 8.96 6.49 -8.96
N ILE A 311 8.39 7.53 -8.33
CA ILE A 311 8.16 8.83 -8.98
C ILE A 311 9.49 9.51 -9.30
N LEU A 312 10.42 9.54 -8.33
CA LEU A 312 11.70 10.21 -8.53
C LEU A 312 12.54 9.51 -9.61
N LEU A 313 12.76 8.20 -9.48
CA LEU A 313 13.72 7.49 -10.34
C LEU A 313 13.21 7.32 -11.78
N SER A 314 11.90 7.32 -12.00
CA SER A 314 11.30 7.24 -13.34
C SER A 314 11.60 8.47 -14.23
N GLU A 315 12.07 9.57 -13.66
CA GLU A 315 12.52 10.74 -14.44
C GLU A 315 13.94 10.58 -15.01
N PHE A 316 14.70 9.56 -14.57
CA PHE A 316 16.12 9.39 -14.87
C PHE A 316 16.44 8.07 -15.55
N THR A 317 15.47 7.22 -15.86
CA THR A 317 15.69 5.93 -16.53
C THR A 317 14.49 5.51 -17.35
N GLU A 318 14.77 4.88 -18.49
CA GLU A 318 13.75 4.22 -19.32
C GLU A 318 13.66 2.70 -19.02
N ASN A 319 14.52 2.18 -18.12
CA ASN A 319 14.50 0.77 -17.74
C ASN A 319 13.37 0.49 -16.71
N TYR A 320 12.12 0.63 -17.18
CA TYR A 320 10.93 0.42 -16.33
C TYR A 320 10.84 -0.98 -15.75
N ARG A 321 11.39 -2.00 -16.42
CA ARG A 321 11.36 -3.39 -15.93
C ARG A 321 12.16 -3.54 -14.63
N ALA A 322 13.41 -3.09 -14.63
CA ALA A 322 14.25 -3.13 -13.45
C ALA A 322 13.73 -2.18 -12.36
N LEU A 323 13.18 -1.03 -12.74
CA LEU A 323 12.57 -0.07 -11.82
C LEU A 323 11.32 -0.68 -11.15
N LEU A 324 10.42 -1.32 -11.90
CA LEU A 324 9.25 -2.04 -11.36
C LEU A 324 9.67 -3.10 -10.34
N TYR A 325 10.65 -3.94 -10.67
CA TYR A 325 11.16 -4.91 -9.71
C TYR A 325 11.68 -4.21 -8.46
N GLY A 326 12.55 -3.22 -8.63
CA GLY A 326 13.22 -2.55 -7.53
C GLY A 326 12.28 -1.89 -6.55
N VAL A 327 11.28 -1.14 -7.02
CA VAL A 327 10.34 -0.42 -6.13
C VAL A 327 9.28 -1.32 -5.49
N ASN A 328 8.98 -2.48 -6.09
CA ASN A 328 8.05 -3.43 -5.48
C ASN A 328 8.73 -4.25 -4.38
N ILE A 329 9.86 -4.90 -4.69
CA ILE A 329 10.60 -5.68 -3.67
C ILE A 329 11.26 -4.76 -2.64
N GLY A 330 11.67 -3.55 -3.04
CA GLY A 330 12.23 -2.53 -2.17
C GLY A 330 11.26 -1.99 -1.11
N GLY A 331 9.95 -2.23 -1.27
CA GLY A 331 8.95 -1.97 -0.22
C GLY A 331 9.10 -2.87 1.01
N THR A 332 9.84 -3.98 0.90
CA THR A 332 10.35 -4.78 2.02
C THR A 332 11.72 -4.23 2.47
N GLY A 333 12.21 -4.60 3.64
CA GLY A 333 13.47 -4.12 4.21
C GLY A 333 13.27 -3.24 5.44
N THR A 334 13.62 -1.96 5.37
CA THR A 334 13.44 -1.04 6.50
C THR A 334 11.97 -0.71 6.76
N ILE A 335 11.66 -0.25 7.97
CA ILE A 335 10.30 0.16 8.33
C ILE A 335 9.83 1.40 7.54
N ILE A 336 10.76 2.18 7.00
CA ILE A 336 10.50 3.39 6.20
C ILE A 336 10.23 3.03 4.73
N ALA A 337 10.68 1.86 4.29
CA ALA A 337 10.59 1.45 2.88
C ALA A 337 9.16 1.41 2.34
N SER A 338 8.16 1.28 3.22
CA SER A 338 6.74 1.31 2.86
C SER A 338 5.89 1.87 4.00
N LEU A 339 4.86 2.65 3.65
CA LEU A 339 3.84 3.12 4.61
C LEU A 339 3.12 1.92 5.26
N ALA A 340 2.92 0.84 4.53
CA ALA A 340 2.37 -0.42 5.03
C ALA A 340 3.13 -0.94 6.26
N SER A 341 4.46 -0.83 6.25
CA SER A 341 5.32 -1.25 7.37
C SER A 341 5.09 -0.41 8.63
N LEU A 342 4.93 0.91 8.46
CA LEU A 342 4.61 1.82 9.58
C LEU A 342 3.21 1.55 10.15
N ILE A 343 2.22 1.26 9.30
CA ILE A 343 0.86 0.90 9.71
C ILE A 343 0.91 -0.36 10.56
N THR A 344 1.59 -1.40 10.09
CA THR A 344 1.70 -2.67 10.81
C THR A 344 2.39 -2.51 12.15
N PHE A 345 3.50 -1.76 12.20
CA PHE A 345 4.22 -1.46 13.44
C PHE A 345 3.34 -0.72 14.46
N ARG A 346 2.62 0.32 14.02
CA ARG A 346 1.71 1.08 14.88
C ARG A 346 0.58 0.20 15.44
N GLN A 347 -0.01 -0.65 14.61
CA GLN A 347 -1.06 -1.58 15.05
C GLN A 347 -0.52 -2.62 16.02
N TYR A 348 0.69 -3.16 15.78
CA TYR A 348 1.32 -4.07 16.70
C TYR A 348 1.59 -3.41 18.08
N CYS A 349 2.16 -2.21 18.10
CA CYS A 349 2.44 -1.48 19.34
C CYS A 349 1.16 -1.14 20.12
N ALA A 350 0.04 -0.90 19.43
CA ALA A 350 -1.25 -0.69 20.06
C ALA A 350 -1.83 -2.00 20.64
N ALA A 351 -1.58 -3.13 19.99
CA ALA A 351 -2.03 -4.45 20.44
C ALA A 351 -1.21 -5.01 21.61
N GLU A 352 0.12 -4.76 21.61
CA GLU A 352 1.10 -5.29 22.57
C GLU A 352 2.01 -4.16 23.08
N PRO A 353 1.55 -3.38 24.07
CA PRO A 353 2.35 -2.30 24.64
C PRO A 353 3.67 -2.83 25.23
N GLY A 354 4.81 -2.21 24.87
CA GLY A 354 6.15 -2.63 25.30
C GLY A 354 6.83 -3.65 24.37
N GLY A 355 6.12 -4.23 23.39
CA GLY A 355 6.68 -5.21 22.45
C GLY A 355 7.48 -4.63 21.27
N ALA A 356 7.58 -3.30 21.14
CA ALA A 356 8.14 -2.60 19.99
C ALA A 356 9.56 -3.07 19.60
N LYS A 357 10.49 -3.18 20.57
CA LYS A 357 11.87 -3.59 20.29
C LYS A 357 11.94 -5.03 19.75
N LYS A 358 11.17 -5.95 20.34
CA LYS A 358 11.11 -7.34 19.90
C LYS A 358 10.50 -7.43 18.49
N TYR A 359 9.43 -6.67 18.22
CA TYR A 359 8.84 -6.60 16.90
C TYR A 359 9.84 -6.10 15.84
N LEU A 360 10.51 -4.97 16.10
CA LEU A 360 11.47 -4.38 15.15
C LEU A 360 12.60 -5.34 14.81
N LEU A 361 13.13 -6.10 15.79
CA LEU A 361 14.16 -7.10 15.54
C LEU A 361 13.70 -8.20 14.58
N HIS A 362 12.52 -8.80 14.85
CA HIS A 362 11.95 -9.84 13.99
C HIS A 362 11.53 -9.26 12.62
N PHE A 363 10.94 -8.07 12.63
CA PHE A 363 10.57 -7.35 11.42
C PHE A 363 11.77 -7.18 10.50
N SER A 364 12.88 -6.64 11.01
CA SER A 364 14.11 -6.44 10.23
C SER A 364 14.63 -7.78 9.71
N ALA A 365 14.71 -8.81 10.56
CA ALA A 365 15.22 -10.12 10.14
C ALA A 365 14.40 -10.71 8.97
N PHE A 366 13.08 -10.76 9.07
CA PHE A 366 12.23 -11.30 8.01
C PHE A 366 12.20 -10.42 6.77
N ASN A 367 12.05 -9.09 6.92
CA ASN A 367 11.95 -8.21 5.77
C ASN A 367 13.26 -8.15 4.96
N PHE A 368 14.43 -8.10 5.63
CA PHE A 368 15.71 -8.15 4.91
C PHE A 368 15.99 -9.53 4.29
N ALA A 369 15.60 -10.63 4.94
CA ALA A 369 15.70 -11.96 4.33
C ALA A 369 14.86 -12.06 3.04
N PHE A 370 13.61 -11.59 3.09
CA PHE A 370 12.75 -11.52 1.89
C PHE A 370 13.34 -10.59 0.83
N LEU A 371 13.81 -9.40 1.22
CA LEU A 371 14.44 -8.45 0.30
C LEU A 371 15.61 -9.10 -0.45
N ILE A 372 16.52 -9.77 0.26
CA ILE A 372 17.69 -10.42 -0.34
C ILE A 372 17.27 -11.52 -1.31
N ILE A 373 16.38 -12.43 -0.87
CA ILE A 373 15.93 -13.55 -1.71
C ILE A 373 15.21 -13.02 -2.97
N MET A 374 14.30 -12.07 -2.79
CA MET A 374 13.55 -11.48 -3.91
C MET A 374 14.48 -10.68 -4.85
N THR A 375 15.51 -10.03 -4.32
CA THR A 375 16.52 -9.34 -5.14
C THR A 375 17.26 -10.32 -6.03
N VAL A 376 17.70 -11.47 -5.50
CA VAL A 376 18.37 -12.51 -6.29
C VAL A 376 17.46 -13.03 -7.39
N ILE A 377 16.19 -13.31 -7.07
CA ILE A 377 15.21 -13.77 -8.05
C ILE A 377 14.99 -12.72 -9.16
N CYS A 378 14.74 -11.46 -8.78
CA CYS A 378 14.52 -10.39 -9.77
C CYS A 378 15.76 -10.06 -10.59
N TYR A 379 16.96 -10.18 -9.99
CA TYR A 379 18.21 -10.00 -10.72
C TYR A 379 18.44 -11.07 -11.79
N ALA A 380 18.05 -12.32 -11.50
CA ALA A 380 18.11 -13.42 -12.46
C ALA A 380 17.07 -13.31 -13.61
N LEU A 381 16.08 -12.46 -13.48
CA LEU A 381 15.03 -12.23 -14.49
C LEU A 381 15.32 -11.03 -15.41
N LEU A 382 16.33 -10.22 -15.11
CA LEU A 382 16.77 -9.08 -15.93
C LEU A 382 17.71 -9.50 -17.04
#